data_eb35db9f72ed019a1bb58a79dd6d6378
#
_entry.id   eb35db9f72ed019a1bb58a79dd6d6378
#
_cell.length_a   1.000
_cell.length_b   1.000
_cell.length_c   1.000
_cell.angle_alpha   90.00
_cell.angle_beta   90.00
_cell.angle_gamma   90.00
#
_symmetry.space_group_name_H-M   'P 1'
#
loop_
_entity.id
_entity.type
_entity.pdbx_description
1 polymer ?
#
loop_
_entity_poly.entity_id
_entity_poly.type
_entity_poly.pdbx_seq_one_letter_code
_entity_poly.pdbx_strand_id
1 'polypeptide(L)'
;MISDVVVIGAGPAGLSAAVAAAEAGAKVVVIDENPRPGGKLLGQLHEEPGTGWWIGADVSKALAKRATDAGVQILTNRQVWNITPGWEVFLDNGETVCARYAVVATGAAERPIPLPGWSLPGVMAIGAAQTLTNYYRVRPGDRIAVVGVDPLSLTVAHELSMAGADVVGIYLAPRNVFSGTLSDPDRNLQYLAGMSELAPNAFLRWGGRLAANRAFRNLALTFYPKFGLPLMGTRLNLRKSIVAIGGNDRVQHVEIATVDKDGNPGKTRIVDVDCVCISGGLYPVQELTKGSEMAKIDELGGTVPLYSPEMETSQENLFVAGNVTGIEGAKISMAQGTLAGTVIGSRLGLIHNPEAVDTASAAVRAARKSSAITFMPDIEQGRQIADDLWTQLEQGKTVAQKDESFA
;
A
#
# COMPACT_ATOMS: atom_id res chain seq x y z
N MET A 1 23.64 -17.58 10.58
CA MET A 1 24.13 -17.44 9.17
C MET A 1 24.79 -16.08 9.05
N ILE A 2 25.85 -15.93 8.23
CA ILE A 2 26.56 -14.65 8.04
C ILE A 2 26.49 -14.25 6.56
N SER A 3 26.08 -12.98 6.30
CA SER A 3 25.99 -12.37 4.96
C SER A 3 26.53 -10.93 4.98
N ASP A 4 26.69 -10.30 3.82
CA ASP A 4 27.00 -8.87 3.75
C ASP A 4 25.73 -8.04 3.96
N VAL A 5 24.62 -8.52 3.38
CA VAL A 5 23.33 -7.83 3.40
C VAL A 5 22.22 -8.80 3.79
N VAL A 6 21.37 -8.39 4.72
CA VAL A 6 20.09 -9.03 5.00
C VAL A 6 18.95 -8.11 4.55
N VAL A 7 17.99 -8.65 3.82
CA VAL A 7 16.80 -7.95 3.36
C VAL A 7 15.56 -8.57 4.00
N ILE A 8 14.74 -7.78 4.66
CA ILE A 8 13.53 -8.23 5.34
C ILE A 8 12.31 -7.83 4.50
N GLY A 9 11.66 -8.83 3.91
CA GLY A 9 10.57 -8.71 2.96
C GLY A 9 11.02 -8.97 1.52
N ALA A 10 10.42 -9.99 0.87
CA ALA A 10 10.64 -10.34 -0.54
C ALA A 10 9.58 -9.69 -1.47
N GLY A 11 9.08 -8.52 -1.12
CA GLY A 11 8.25 -7.69 -1.99
C GLY A 11 9.08 -7.01 -3.11
N PRO A 12 8.46 -6.14 -3.93
CA PRO A 12 9.15 -5.48 -5.04
C PRO A 12 10.38 -4.68 -4.60
N ALA A 13 10.31 -3.98 -3.47
CA ALA A 13 11.43 -3.22 -2.93
C ALA A 13 12.57 -4.13 -2.47
N GLY A 14 12.27 -5.13 -1.65
CA GLY A 14 13.29 -6.02 -1.09
C GLY A 14 13.99 -6.85 -2.15
N LEU A 15 13.24 -7.43 -3.11
CA LEU A 15 13.84 -8.17 -4.22
C LEU A 15 14.72 -7.26 -5.09
N SER A 16 14.32 -6.02 -5.34
CA SER A 16 15.12 -5.06 -6.12
C SER A 16 16.39 -4.65 -5.38
N ALA A 17 16.32 -4.47 -4.04
CA ALA A 17 17.50 -4.19 -3.22
C ALA A 17 18.47 -5.38 -3.23
N ALA A 18 17.94 -6.59 -3.06
CA ALA A 18 18.74 -7.81 -3.07
C ALA A 18 19.44 -8.04 -4.41
N VAL A 19 18.71 -7.83 -5.53
CA VAL A 19 19.27 -7.93 -6.88
C VAL A 19 20.41 -6.93 -7.07
N ALA A 20 20.19 -5.65 -6.75
CA ALA A 20 21.19 -4.62 -6.96
C ALA A 20 22.46 -4.86 -6.15
N ALA A 21 22.35 -5.28 -4.90
CA ALA A 21 23.49 -5.60 -4.06
C ALA A 21 24.20 -6.90 -4.53
N ALA A 22 23.46 -7.95 -4.89
CA ALA A 22 24.04 -9.23 -5.31
C ALA A 22 24.71 -9.14 -6.69
N GLU A 23 24.13 -8.41 -7.65
CA GLU A 23 24.76 -8.17 -8.96
C GLU A 23 26.04 -7.33 -8.83
N ALA A 24 26.19 -6.53 -7.79
CA ALA A 24 27.45 -5.88 -7.45
C ALA A 24 28.48 -6.85 -6.86
N GLY A 25 28.06 -8.04 -6.39
CA GLY A 25 28.95 -9.06 -5.81
C GLY A 25 28.78 -9.27 -4.30
N ALA A 26 27.81 -8.61 -3.65
CA ALA A 26 27.54 -8.83 -2.23
C ALA A 26 26.86 -10.19 -1.98
N LYS A 27 27.15 -10.79 -0.83
CA LYS A 27 26.42 -11.95 -0.32
C LYS A 27 25.13 -11.50 0.35
N VAL A 28 23.98 -11.85 -0.25
CA VAL A 28 22.66 -11.36 0.18
C VAL A 28 21.74 -12.49 0.62
N VAL A 29 21.06 -12.28 1.74
CA VAL A 29 19.96 -13.13 2.23
C VAL A 29 18.69 -12.31 2.28
N VAL A 30 17.60 -12.79 1.68
CA VAL A 30 16.25 -12.23 1.77
C VAL A 30 15.40 -13.12 2.65
N ILE A 31 14.61 -12.52 3.55
CA ILE A 31 13.73 -13.24 4.48
C ILE A 31 12.30 -12.75 4.26
N ASP A 32 11.35 -13.69 4.08
CA ASP A 32 9.93 -13.34 3.91
C ASP A 32 9.05 -14.35 4.66
N GLU A 33 8.01 -13.85 5.31
CA GLU A 33 7.04 -14.67 6.06
C GLU A 33 6.14 -15.50 5.14
N ASN A 34 5.94 -15.07 3.91
CA ASN A 34 5.09 -15.74 2.95
C ASN A 34 5.80 -16.95 2.30
N PRO A 35 5.03 -17.95 1.82
CA PRO A 35 5.58 -19.11 1.16
C PRO A 35 6.21 -18.83 -0.21
N ARG A 36 5.92 -17.65 -0.79
CA ARG A 36 6.44 -17.23 -2.10
C ARG A 36 6.85 -15.78 -2.09
N PRO A 37 7.98 -15.43 -2.71
CA PRO A 37 8.40 -14.05 -2.85
C PRO A 37 7.45 -13.28 -3.77
N GLY A 38 7.34 -11.96 -3.55
CA GLY A 38 6.55 -11.03 -4.36
C GLY A 38 5.68 -10.08 -3.56
N GLY A 39 5.34 -10.44 -2.32
CA GLY A 39 4.50 -9.60 -1.47
C GLY A 39 3.19 -9.22 -2.16
N LYS A 40 2.82 -7.95 -2.09
CA LYS A 40 1.57 -7.45 -2.70
C LYS A 40 1.54 -7.46 -4.24
N LEU A 41 2.69 -7.63 -4.94
CA LEU A 41 2.70 -7.83 -6.39
C LEU A 41 1.87 -9.04 -6.81
N LEU A 42 1.87 -10.10 -6.01
CA LEU A 42 1.21 -11.36 -6.38
C LEU A 42 -0.28 -11.19 -6.71
N GLY A 43 -0.94 -10.26 -6.05
CA GLY A 43 -2.36 -9.94 -6.31
C GLY A 43 -2.59 -8.87 -7.38
N GLN A 44 -1.59 -8.11 -7.79
CA GLN A 44 -1.79 -6.97 -8.69
C GLN A 44 -2.10 -7.40 -10.13
N LEU A 45 -3.21 -6.91 -10.66
CA LEU A 45 -3.64 -7.12 -12.04
C LEU A 45 -4.40 -5.87 -12.52
N HIS A 46 -3.83 -5.11 -13.45
CA HIS A 46 -4.50 -3.94 -14.02
C HIS A 46 -3.97 -3.62 -15.41
N GLU A 47 -4.77 -2.90 -16.19
CA GLU A 47 -4.35 -2.41 -17.49
C GLU A 47 -3.63 -1.06 -17.31
N GLU A 48 -2.43 -0.95 -17.90
CA GLU A 48 -1.67 0.30 -17.92
C GLU A 48 -1.85 0.96 -19.28
N PRO A 49 -2.22 2.26 -19.34
CA PRO A 49 -2.38 2.97 -20.59
C PRO A 49 -1.11 2.91 -21.46
N GLY A 50 -1.24 2.39 -22.69
CA GLY A 50 -0.14 2.34 -23.67
C GLY A 50 0.86 1.18 -23.50
N THR A 51 0.83 0.44 -22.40
CA THR A 51 1.78 -0.68 -22.17
C THR A 51 1.09 -2.03 -22.01
N GLY A 52 -0.24 -2.07 -21.86
CA GLY A 52 -1.03 -3.28 -21.72
C GLY A 52 -1.20 -3.74 -20.27
N TRP A 53 -1.33 -5.05 -20.05
CA TRP A 53 -1.61 -5.60 -18.74
C TRP A 53 -0.37 -5.66 -17.84
N TRP A 54 -0.48 -5.05 -16.66
CA TRP A 54 0.42 -5.28 -15.54
C TRP A 54 -0.02 -6.52 -14.79
N ILE A 55 0.82 -7.58 -14.84
CA ILE A 55 0.60 -8.83 -14.13
C ILE A 55 1.67 -8.93 -13.05
N GLY A 56 1.33 -8.54 -11.82
CA GLY A 56 2.30 -8.44 -10.72
C GLY A 56 2.95 -9.77 -10.36
N ALA A 57 2.24 -10.90 -10.53
CA ALA A 57 2.80 -12.24 -10.34
C ALA A 57 3.96 -12.53 -11.33
N ASP A 58 3.87 -12.09 -12.58
CA ASP A 58 4.94 -12.26 -13.56
C ASP A 58 6.15 -11.37 -13.24
N VAL A 59 5.89 -10.12 -12.83
CA VAL A 59 6.93 -9.19 -12.36
C VAL A 59 7.66 -9.78 -11.14
N SER A 60 6.91 -10.30 -10.18
CA SER A 60 7.47 -10.96 -9.00
C SER A 60 8.33 -12.16 -9.36
N LYS A 61 7.84 -13.02 -10.26
CA LYS A 61 8.59 -14.21 -10.74
C LYS A 61 9.89 -13.81 -11.43
N ALA A 62 9.87 -12.77 -12.25
CA ALA A 62 11.06 -12.26 -12.94
C ALA A 62 12.08 -11.71 -11.94
N LEU A 63 11.65 -10.90 -10.95
CA LEU A 63 12.53 -10.37 -9.90
C LEU A 63 13.13 -11.48 -9.03
N ALA A 64 12.32 -12.44 -8.58
CA ALA A 64 12.79 -13.55 -7.76
C ALA A 64 13.80 -14.43 -8.53
N LYS A 65 13.53 -14.68 -9.83
CA LYS A 65 14.47 -15.40 -10.69
C LYS A 65 15.78 -14.63 -10.81
N ARG A 66 15.74 -13.34 -11.09
CA ARG A 66 16.95 -12.50 -11.20
C ARG A 66 17.73 -12.49 -9.89
N ALA A 67 17.07 -12.42 -8.73
CA ALA A 67 17.70 -12.51 -7.43
C ALA A 67 18.41 -13.87 -7.25
N THR A 68 17.74 -14.97 -7.58
CA THR A 68 18.33 -16.32 -7.49
C THR A 68 19.50 -16.51 -8.45
N ASP A 69 19.37 -16.03 -9.69
CA ASP A 69 20.45 -16.07 -10.70
C ASP A 69 21.69 -15.28 -10.24
N ALA A 70 21.49 -14.18 -9.48
CA ALA A 70 22.55 -13.39 -8.87
C ALA A 70 23.13 -14.01 -7.57
N GLY A 71 22.66 -15.18 -7.15
CA GLY A 71 23.15 -15.88 -5.96
C GLY A 71 22.50 -15.46 -4.64
N VAL A 72 21.40 -14.73 -4.68
CA VAL A 72 20.64 -14.37 -3.47
C VAL A 72 19.99 -15.61 -2.85
N GLN A 73 20.19 -15.80 -1.55
CA GLN A 73 19.46 -16.81 -0.79
C GLN A 73 18.12 -16.24 -0.32
N ILE A 74 16.99 -16.83 -0.72
CA ILE A 74 15.65 -16.40 -0.32
C ILE A 74 15.10 -17.42 0.68
N LEU A 75 14.85 -16.98 1.92
CA LEU A 75 14.24 -17.75 3.00
C LEU A 75 12.75 -17.37 3.09
N THR A 76 11.89 -18.25 2.60
CA THR A 76 10.44 -18.10 2.69
C THR A 76 9.87 -18.86 3.89
N ASN A 77 8.61 -18.53 4.30
CA ASN A 77 7.99 -19.06 5.52
C ASN A 77 8.86 -18.81 6.76
N ARG A 78 9.45 -17.63 6.85
CA ARG A 78 10.27 -17.20 8.00
C ARG A 78 9.86 -15.79 8.42
N GLN A 79 9.34 -15.68 9.60
CA GLN A 79 8.98 -14.38 10.18
C GLN A 79 10.18 -13.81 10.96
N VAL A 80 10.50 -12.55 10.65
CA VAL A 80 11.43 -11.77 11.47
C VAL A 80 10.63 -11.09 12.57
N TRP A 81 10.98 -11.37 13.82
CA TRP A 81 10.29 -10.78 14.96
C TRP A 81 11.12 -9.69 15.66
N ASN A 82 12.43 -9.67 15.46
CA ASN A 82 13.31 -8.64 16.00
C ASN A 82 14.59 -8.48 15.15
N ILE A 83 15.15 -7.27 15.22
CA ILE A 83 16.49 -6.95 14.72
C ILE A 83 17.23 -6.12 15.78
N THR A 84 18.55 -6.30 15.88
CA THR A 84 19.39 -5.55 16.82
C THR A 84 20.58 -4.91 16.10
N PRO A 85 21.15 -3.81 16.62
CA PRO A 85 22.35 -3.19 16.07
C PRO A 85 23.49 -4.20 15.88
N GLY A 86 24.27 -4.01 14.82
CA GLY A 86 25.17 -5.06 14.31
C GLY A 86 24.45 -6.06 13.40
N TRP A 87 23.19 -5.83 13.18
CA TRP A 87 22.18 -6.45 12.33
C TRP A 87 22.11 -7.96 12.51
N GLU A 88 21.87 -8.36 13.77
CA GLU A 88 21.37 -9.68 14.09
C GLU A 88 19.86 -9.71 13.90
N VAL A 89 19.42 -10.55 12.97
CA VAL A 89 18.00 -10.72 12.59
C VAL A 89 17.49 -12.03 13.15
N PHE A 90 16.49 -11.96 14.02
CA PHE A 90 15.93 -13.11 14.76
C PHE A 90 14.68 -13.65 14.06
N LEU A 91 14.69 -14.94 13.77
CA LEU A 91 13.63 -15.65 13.07
C LEU A 91 12.73 -16.43 14.05
N ASP A 92 11.49 -16.68 13.62
CA ASP A 92 10.45 -17.43 14.35
C ASP A 92 10.85 -18.88 14.69
N ASN A 93 11.77 -19.47 13.94
CA ASN A 93 12.29 -20.83 14.17
C ASN A 93 13.51 -20.89 15.12
N GLY A 94 13.89 -19.75 15.71
CA GLY A 94 15.05 -19.63 16.60
C GLY A 94 16.40 -19.46 15.90
N GLU A 95 16.44 -19.45 14.57
CA GLU A 95 17.64 -19.12 13.82
C GLU A 95 17.94 -17.62 13.85
N THR A 96 19.22 -17.26 13.68
CA THR A 96 19.68 -15.88 13.58
C THR A 96 20.48 -15.68 12.29
N VAL A 97 20.21 -14.58 11.59
CA VAL A 97 21.00 -14.13 10.44
C VAL A 97 21.76 -12.87 10.85
N CYS A 98 23.07 -12.86 10.69
CA CYS A 98 23.93 -11.71 10.98
C CYS A 98 24.40 -11.09 9.66
N ALA A 99 24.36 -9.75 9.55
CA ALA A 99 24.80 -9.03 8.36
C ALA A 99 25.46 -7.69 8.72
N ARG A 100 26.25 -7.13 7.79
CA ARG A 100 26.84 -5.78 7.93
C ARG A 100 25.82 -4.69 7.64
N TYR A 101 24.88 -4.97 6.72
CA TYR A 101 23.82 -4.08 6.28
C TYR A 101 22.48 -4.76 6.38
N ALA A 102 21.47 -4.04 6.81
CA ALA A 102 20.09 -4.49 6.81
C ALA A 102 19.20 -3.57 5.97
N VAL A 103 18.28 -4.17 5.21
CA VAL A 103 17.25 -3.45 4.46
C VAL A 103 15.88 -3.89 4.96
N VAL A 104 15.10 -2.99 5.55
CA VAL A 104 13.72 -3.24 5.94
C VAL A 104 12.81 -2.85 4.78
N ALA A 105 12.20 -3.85 4.15
CA ALA A 105 11.29 -3.74 3.02
C ALA A 105 9.94 -4.43 3.30
N THR A 106 9.45 -4.30 4.52
CA THR A 106 8.24 -4.94 5.06
C THR A 106 6.93 -4.46 4.42
N GLY A 107 7.00 -3.34 3.70
CA GLY A 107 5.88 -2.83 2.91
C GLY A 107 4.80 -2.18 3.76
N ALA A 108 3.53 -2.50 3.49
CA ALA A 108 2.37 -1.92 4.14
C ALA A 108 1.32 -2.98 4.49
N ALA A 109 0.55 -2.73 5.54
CA ALA A 109 -0.64 -3.50 5.90
C ALA A 109 -1.92 -2.72 5.61
N GLU A 110 -3.04 -3.42 5.58
CA GLU A 110 -4.34 -2.81 5.39
C GLU A 110 -4.94 -2.37 6.73
N ARG A 111 -5.44 -1.13 6.76
CA ARG A 111 -6.10 -0.59 7.94
C ARG A 111 -7.48 -1.22 8.09
N PRO A 112 -7.79 -1.82 9.24
CA PRO A 112 -9.13 -2.34 9.49
C PRO A 112 -10.13 -1.19 9.66
N ILE A 113 -11.39 -1.43 9.26
CA ILE A 113 -12.54 -0.58 9.60
C ILE A 113 -13.46 -1.42 10.48
N PRO A 114 -13.40 -1.30 11.80
CA PRO A 114 -14.32 -2.02 12.69
C PRO A 114 -15.75 -1.52 12.48
N LEU A 115 -16.66 -2.47 12.20
CA LEU A 115 -18.10 -2.25 12.15
C LEU A 115 -18.82 -3.51 12.64
N PRO A 116 -20.06 -3.43 13.12
CA PRO A 116 -20.79 -4.60 13.58
C PRO A 116 -20.74 -5.75 12.56
N GLY A 117 -20.34 -6.94 13.00
CA GLY A 117 -20.24 -8.15 12.17
C GLY A 117 -18.95 -8.27 11.34
N TRP A 118 -17.97 -7.38 11.46
CA TRP A 118 -16.72 -7.40 10.67
C TRP A 118 -15.83 -8.64 10.91
N SER A 119 -16.07 -9.40 11.98
CA SER A 119 -15.35 -10.64 12.29
C SER A 119 -16.05 -11.93 11.78
N LEU A 120 -17.19 -11.80 11.09
CA LEU A 120 -17.89 -12.96 10.51
C LEU A 120 -17.05 -13.61 9.40
N PRO A 121 -17.03 -14.94 9.31
CA PRO A 121 -16.49 -15.63 8.12
C PRO A 121 -17.16 -15.13 6.84
N GLY A 122 -16.34 -14.78 5.83
CA GLY A 122 -16.78 -14.09 4.61
C GLY A 122 -16.51 -12.59 4.61
N VAL A 123 -16.03 -12.02 5.75
CA VAL A 123 -15.45 -10.68 5.77
C VAL A 123 -13.94 -10.80 5.62
N MET A 124 -13.37 -9.96 4.76
CA MET A 124 -11.92 -9.91 4.54
C MET A 124 -11.45 -8.53 4.13
N ALA A 125 -10.14 -8.27 4.24
CA ALA A 125 -9.52 -7.10 3.66
C ALA A 125 -9.56 -7.16 2.13
N ILE A 126 -9.64 -6.00 1.47
CA ILE A 126 -9.78 -5.92 0.02
C ILE A 126 -8.57 -6.52 -0.73
N GLY A 127 -7.35 -6.36 -0.23
CA GLY A 127 -6.15 -6.97 -0.81
C GLY A 127 -6.09 -8.49 -0.62
N ALA A 128 -6.72 -9.02 0.44
CA ALA A 128 -6.89 -10.47 0.57
C ALA A 128 -7.80 -11.02 -0.54
N ALA A 129 -8.93 -10.34 -0.81
CA ALA A 129 -9.81 -10.69 -1.92
C ALA A 129 -9.09 -10.60 -3.27
N GLN A 130 -8.26 -9.56 -3.47
CA GLN A 130 -7.42 -9.39 -4.65
C GLN A 130 -6.47 -10.58 -4.84
N THR A 131 -5.75 -10.95 -3.79
CA THR A 131 -4.77 -12.05 -3.84
C THR A 131 -5.45 -13.39 -4.07
N LEU A 132 -6.58 -13.66 -3.40
CA LEU A 132 -7.37 -14.87 -3.63
C LEU A 132 -7.78 -14.97 -5.10
N THR A 133 -8.33 -13.91 -5.66
CA THR A 133 -8.88 -13.89 -7.02
C THR A 133 -7.78 -13.96 -8.08
N ASN A 134 -6.80 -13.06 -8.00
CA ASN A 134 -5.84 -12.87 -9.09
C ASN A 134 -4.68 -13.86 -9.05
N TYR A 135 -4.26 -14.27 -7.85
CA TYR A 135 -3.13 -15.17 -7.69
C TYR A 135 -3.56 -16.62 -7.44
N TYR A 136 -4.42 -16.84 -6.45
CA TYR A 136 -4.87 -18.20 -6.11
C TYR A 136 -6.01 -18.71 -6.99
N ARG A 137 -6.63 -17.85 -7.83
CA ARG A 137 -7.77 -18.18 -8.70
C ARG A 137 -8.97 -18.71 -7.92
N VAL A 138 -9.16 -18.18 -6.71
CA VAL A 138 -10.29 -18.49 -5.82
C VAL A 138 -11.19 -17.27 -5.74
N ARG A 139 -12.44 -17.42 -6.11
CA ARG A 139 -13.46 -16.36 -5.95
C ARG A 139 -13.87 -16.30 -4.48
N PRO A 140 -13.73 -15.14 -3.80
CA PRO A 140 -13.99 -15.02 -2.36
C PRO A 140 -15.46 -15.11 -1.99
N GLY A 141 -16.36 -14.88 -2.94
CA GLY A 141 -17.81 -14.98 -2.80
C GLY A 141 -18.49 -14.84 -4.15
N ASP A 142 -19.78 -15.16 -4.21
CA ASP A 142 -20.59 -15.00 -5.40
C ASP A 142 -21.20 -13.61 -5.47
N ARG A 143 -21.57 -13.05 -4.30
CA ARG A 143 -22.24 -11.76 -4.18
C ARG A 143 -21.54 -10.89 -3.14
N ILE A 144 -20.78 -9.90 -3.61
CA ILE A 144 -19.78 -9.19 -2.82
C ILE A 144 -20.16 -7.72 -2.63
N ALA A 145 -20.09 -7.23 -1.39
CA ALA A 145 -20.14 -5.80 -1.07
C ALA A 145 -18.75 -5.29 -0.71
N VAL A 146 -18.42 -4.05 -1.13
CA VAL A 146 -17.14 -3.39 -0.81
C VAL A 146 -17.38 -2.20 0.10
N VAL A 147 -16.67 -2.12 1.22
CA VAL A 147 -16.68 -1.03 2.20
C VAL A 147 -15.39 -0.24 2.06
N GLY A 148 -15.51 1.08 1.90
CA GLY A 148 -14.38 1.98 1.66
C GLY A 148 -14.25 2.37 0.19
N VAL A 149 -13.89 3.63 -0.03
CA VAL A 149 -13.75 4.22 -1.37
C VAL A 149 -12.34 4.75 -1.52
N ASP A 150 -11.51 4.02 -2.22
CA ASP A 150 -10.11 4.35 -2.52
C ASP A 150 -9.68 3.67 -3.85
N PRO A 151 -8.49 3.96 -4.39
CA PRO A 151 -8.03 3.38 -5.66
C PRO A 151 -8.00 1.84 -5.62
N LEU A 152 -7.62 1.26 -4.47
CA LEU A 152 -7.52 -0.18 -4.32
C LEU A 152 -8.91 -0.83 -4.39
N SER A 153 -9.89 -0.27 -3.67
CA SER A 153 -11.27 -0.76 -3.68
C SER A 153 -11.91 -0.71 -5.07
N LEU A 154 -11.64 0.37 -5.84
CA LEU A 154 -12.15 0.51 -7.21
C LEU A 154 -11.54 -0.54 -8.15
N THR A 155 -10.21 -0.71 -8.09
CA THR A 155 -9.49 -1.67 -8.92
C THR A 155 -9.90 -3.10 -8.60
N VAL A 156 -9.91 -3.47 -7.30
CA VAL A 156 -10.25 -4.83 -6.89
C VAL A 156 -11.73 -5.16 -7.14
N ALA A 157 -12.65 -4.21 -6.96
CA ALA A 157 -14.05 -4.43 -7.31
C ALA A 157 -14.22 -4.73 -8.81
N HIS A 158 -13.43 -4.08 -9.68
CA HIS A 158 -13.40 -4.39 -11.10
C HIS A 158 -12.83 -5.79 -11.37
N GLU A 159 -11.72 -6.14 -10.73
CA GLU A 159 -11.08 -7.47 -10.85
C GLU A 159 -12.02 -8.59 -10.40
N LEU A 160 -12.75 -8.41 -9.28
CA LEU A 160 -13.77 -9.33 -8.80
C LEU A 160 -14.92 -9.50 -9.81
N SER A 161 -15.36 -8.40 -10.42
CA SER A 161 -16.38 -8.44 -11.47
C SER A 161 -15.89 -9.18 -12.72
N MET A 162 -14.64 -8.99 -13.14
CA MET A 162 -14.02 -9.75 -14.24
C MET A 162 -13.90 -11.24 -13.91
N ALA A 163 -13.71 -11.58 -12.64
CA ALA A 163 -13.68 -12.97 -12.17
C ALA A 163 -15.10 -13.60 -12.06
N GLY A 164 -16.15 -12.86 -12.43
CA GLY A 164 -17.54 -13.32 -12.47
C GLY A 164 -18.30 -13.23 -11.14
N ALA A 165 -17.81 -12.47 -10.16
CA ALA A 165 -18.56 -12.15 -8.96
C ALA A 165 -19.57 -11.01 -9.21
N ASP A 166 -20.76 -11.10 -8.58
CA ASP A 166 -21.71 -9.97 -8.52
C ASP A 166 -21.27 -8.97 -7.44
N VAL A 167 -20.54 -7.93 -7.84
CA VAL A 167 -20.18 -6.84 -6.93
C VAL A 167 -21.35 -5.89 -6.82
N VAL A 168 -22.14 -6.03 -5.74
CA VAL A 168 -23.39 -5.26 -5.52
C VAL A 168 -23.17 -3.76 -5.34
N GLY A 169 -21.95 -3.36 -5.04
CA GLY A 169 -21.50 -1.97 -5.03
C GLY A 169 -20.34 -1.70 -4.10
N ILE A 170 -19.77 -0.50 -4.27
CA ILE A 170 -18.76 0.10 -3.40
C ILE A 170 -19.45 1.18 -2.59
N TYR A 171 -19.28 1.15 -1.27
CA TYR A 171 -19.99 1.98 -0.31
C TYR A 171 -19.01 2.70 0.62
N LEU A 172 -19.43 3.85 1.14
CA LEU A 172 -18.68 4.53 2.18
C LEU A 172 -18.54 3.64 3.42
N ALA A 173 -17.44 3.83 4.14
CA ALA A 173 -17.27 3.31 5.49
C ALA A 173 -18.32 3.91 6.44
N PRO A 174 -18.72 3.21 7.52
CA PRO A 174 -19.58 3.80 8.55
C PRO A 174 -18.83 4.91 9.27
N ARG A 175 -19.55 5.94 9.73
CA ARG A 175 -18.95 7.02 10.51
C ARG A 175 -18.63 6.52 11.92
N ASN A 176 -17.35 6.33 12.20
CA ASN A 176 -16.82 5.97 13.53
C ASN A 176 -15.42 6.58 13.72
N VAL A 177 -14.83 6.38 14.89
CA VAL A 177 -13.50 6.93 15.23
C VAL A 177 -12.35 6.41 14.36
N PHE A 178 -12.52 5.26 13.71
CA PHE A 178 -11.50 4.62 12.88
C PHE A 178 -11.63 4.96 11.39
N SER A 179 -12.83 5.31 10.93
CA SER A 179 -13.08 5.56 9.51
C SER A 179 -12.60 6.93 9.03
N GLY A 180 -12.47 7.90 9.96
CA GLY A 180 -12.00 9.24 9.61
C GLY A 180 -12.71 9.82 8.39
N THR A 181 -11.95 10.28 7.41
CA THR A 181 -12.44 10.86 6.16
C THR A 181 -13.08 9.84 5.21
N LEU A 182 -12.89 8.52 5.42
CA LEU A 182 -13.48 7.47 4.59
C LEU A 182 -15.01 7.42 4.65
N SER A 183 -15.61 8.02 5.68
CA SER A 183 -17.07 8.15 5.82
C SER A 183 -17.64 9.43 5.22
N ASP A 184 -16.81 10.38 4.79
CA ASP A 184 -17.22 11.71 4.30
C ASP A 184 -17.42 11.71 2.78
N PRO A 185 -18.65 11.94 2.26
CA PRO A 185 -18.91 11.96 0.82
C PRO A 185 -18.12 13.02 0.05
N ASP A 186 -17.93 14.25 0.61
CA ASP A 186 -17.20 15.33 -0.06
C ASP A 186 -15.72 15.02 -0.18
N ARG A 187 -15.11 14.50 0.89
CA ARG A 187 -13.71 14.09 0.90
C ARG A 187 -13.43 12.95 -0.09
N ASN A 188 -14.30 11.93 -0.12
CA ASN A 188 -14.17 10.85 -1.09
C ASN A 188 -14.33 11.33 -2.53
N LEU A 189 -15.28 12.24 -2.80
CA LEU A 189 -15.43 12.82 -4.14
C LEU A 189 -14.23 13.69 -4.52
N GLN A 190 -13.68 14.47 -3.59
CA GLN A 190 -12.46 15.25 -3.80
C GLN A 190 -11.28 14.34 -4.14
N TYR A 191 -11.12 13.25 -3.42
CA TYR A 191 -10.07 12.27 -3.66
C TYR A 191 -10.19 11.64 -5.06
N LEU A 192 -11.37 11.18 -5.43
CA LEU A 192 -11.64 10.63 -6.76
C LEU A 192 -11.44 11.67 -7.87
N ALA A 193 -11.74 12.94 -7.60
CA ALA A 193 -11.48 14.04 -8.54
C ALA A 193 -9.99 14.21 -8.85
N GLY A 194 -9.12 14.06 -7.86
CA GLY A 194 -7.66 14.09 -8.03
C GLY A 194 -7.14 12.96 -8.94
N MET A 195 -7.89 11.86 -9.05
CA MET A 195 -7.56 10.71 -9.92
C MET A 195 -8.33 10.70 -11.25
N SER A 196 -8.99 11.79 -11.61
CA SER A 196 -9.88 11.84 -12.77
C SER A 196 -9.21 11.52 -14.12
N GLU A 197 -7.90 11.72 -14.24
CA GLU A 197 -7.12 11.35 -15.45
C GLU A 197 -7.13 9.84 -15.71
N LEU A 198 -7.30 9.02 -14.66
CA LEU A 198 -7.41 7.56 -14.76
C LEU A 198 -8.83 7.08 -15.07
N ALA A 199 -9.80 8.00 -15.15
CA ALA A 199 -11.18 7.62 -15.40
C ALA A 199 -11.36 7.00 -16.81
N PRO A 200 -12.19 5.95 -16.94
CA PRO A 200 -12.30 5.14 -18.16
C PRO A 200 -12.88 5.91 -19.35
N ASN A 201 -13.55 7.04 -19.13
CA ASN A 201 -14.15 7.82 -20.21
C ASN A 201 -13.99 9.33 -20.01
N ALA A 202 -14.09 10.09 -21.12
CA ALA A 202 -13.91 11.53 -21.15
C ALA A 202 -14.89 12.29 -20.24
N PHE A 203 -16.13 11.79 -20.08
CA PHE A 203 -17.15 12.43 -19.25
C PHE A 203 -16.77 12.39 -17.77
N LEU A 204 -16.29 11.24 -17.28
CA LEU A 204 -15.80 11.11 -15.90
C LEU A 204 -14.54 11.94 -15.66
N ARG A 205 -13.61 11.99 -16.63
CA ARG A 205 -12.43 12.87 -16.56
C ARG A 205 -12.82 14.34 -16.44
N TRP A 206 -13.73 14.80 -17.29
CA TRP A 206 -14.20 16.19 -17.27
C TRP A 206 -14.96 16.50 -15.97
N GLY A 207 -15.89 15.63 -15.54
CA GLY A 207 -16.61 15.75 -14.29
C GLY A 207 -15.70 15.76 -13.06
N GLY A 208 -14.65 14.95 -13.06
CA GLY A 208 -13.63 14.92 -12.01
C GLY A 208 -12.86 16.25 -11.91
N ARG A 209 -12.42 16.83 -13.05
CA ARG A 209 -11.77 18.15 -13.05
C ARG A 209 -12.67 19.24 -12.46
N LEU A 210 -13.97 19.23 -12.76
CA LEU A 210 -14.92 20.17 -12.18
C LEU A 210 -15.14 19.92 -10.68
N ALA A 211 -15.06 18.67 -10.22
CA ALA A 211 -15.20 18.30 -8.83
C ALA A 211 -14.00 18.73 -7.95
N ALA A 212 -12.92 19.27 -8.52
CA ALA A 212 -11.90 20.01 -7.79
C ALA A 212 -12.50 21.23 -7.07
N ASN A 213 -13.55 21.86 -7.66
CA ASN A 213 -14.25 23.00 -7.07
C ASN A 213 -15.29 22.52 -6.04
N ARG A 214 -15.22 23.04 -4.79
CA ARG A 214 -16.12 22.68 -3.69
C ARG A 214 -17.60 22.95 -3.98
N ALA A 215 -17.92 24.03 -4.65
CA ALA A 215 -19.31 24.37 -5.00
C ALA A 215 -19.89 23.33 -5.99
N PHE A 216 -19.08 22.91 -6.96
CA PHE A 216 -19.47 21.86 -7.90
C PHE A 216 -19.62 20.49 -7.20
N ARG A 217 -18.71 20.13 -6.28
CA ARG A 217 -18.85 18.89 -5.48
C ARG A 217 -20.14 18.87 -4.69
N ASN A 218 -20.50 19.97 -4.01
CA ASN A 218 -21.76 20.09 -3.28
C ASN A 218 -22.98 19.88 -4.19
N LEU A 219 -22.94 20.45 -5.39
CA LEU A 219 -24.00 20.27 -6.39
C LEU A 219 -24.06 18.80 -6.85
N ALA A 220 -22.91 18.20 -7.18
CA ALA A 220 -22.81 16.82 -7.61
C ALA A 220 -23.30 15.83 -6.53
N LEU A 221 -23.00 16.07 -5.26
CA LEU A 221 -23.49 15.26 -4.14
C LEU A 221 -24.99 15.47 -3.89
N THR A 222 -25.53 16.68 -4.10
CA THR A 222 -26.96 16.96 -3.97
C THR A 222 -27.78 16.17 -5.00
N PHE A 223 -27.31 16.14 -6.25
CA PHE A 223 -27.95 15.45 -7.37
C PHE A 223 -27.38 14.03 -7.61
N TYR A 224 -26.62 13.49 -6.65
CA TYR A 224 -26.01 12.18 -6.78
C TYR A 224 -27.06 11.09 -7.04
N PRO A 225 -26.86 10.20 -8.05
CA PRO A 225 -27.84 9.20 -8.41
C PRO A 225 -28.18 8.26 -7.25
N LYS A 226 -29.47 8.06 -6.97
CA LYS A 226 -29.94 7.17 -5.90
C LYS A 226 -29.46 5.72 -6.05
N PHE A 227 -29.16 5.28 -7.27
CA PHE A 227 -28.67 3.93 -7.59
C PHE A 227 -27.14 3.85 -7.68
N GLY A 228 -26.41 4.91 -7.32
CA GLY A 228 -24.96 5.00 -7.47
C GLY A 228 -24.52 5.28 -8.91
N LEU A 229 -23.26 5.66 -9.08
CA LEU A 229 -22.64 5.85 -10.39
C LEU A 229 -22.12 4.51 -10.92
N PRO A 230 -22.47 4.10 -12.15
CA PRO A 230 -21.87 2.91 -12.76
C PRO A 230 -20.39 3.18 -13.02
N LEU A 231 -19.53 2.28 -12.56
CA LEU A 231 -18.08 2.38 -12.69
C LEU A 231 -17.48 0.98 -12.80
N MET A 232 -16.77 0.70 -13.90
CA MET A 232 -15.98 -0.53 -14.10
C MET A 232 -16.73 -1.84 -13.73
N GLY A 233 -17.99 -1.99 -14.19
CA GLY A 233 -18.78 -3.21 -13.94
C GLY A 233 -19.51 -3.26 -12.60
N THR A 234 -19.32 -2.26 -11.72
CA THR A 234 -20.00 -2.13 -10.43
C THR A 234 -20.64 -0.75 -10.25
N ARG A 235 -21.10 -0.43 -9.04
CA ARG A 235 -21.71 0.85 -8.69
C ARG A 235 -21.01 1.50 -7.53
N LEU A 236 -20.50 2.71 -7.75
CA LEU A 236 -19.97 3.57 -6.69
C LEU A 236 -21.12 4.32 -5.99
N ASN A 237 -21.20 4.22 -4.66
CA ASN A 237 -22.29 4.78 -3.87
C ASN A 237 -21.78 5.78 -2.81
N LEU A 238 -21.50 7.03 -3.20
CA LEU A 238 -21.03 8.08 -2.27
C LEU A 238 -22.13 8.65 -1.35
N ARG A 239 -23.38 8.23 -1.49
CA ARG A 239 -24.52 8.63 -0.65
C ARG A 239 -25.13 7.45 0.10
N LYS A 240 -24.32 6.38 0.27
CA LYS A 240 -24.70 5.20 1.05
C LYS A 240 -23.47 4.65 1.78
N SER A 241 -23.67 4.17 3.00
CA SER A 241 -22.65 3.55 3.85
C SER A 241 -23.12 2.16 4.30
N ILE A 242 -22.22 1.20 4.38
CA ILE A 242 -22.49 -0.06 5.09
C ILE A 242 -22.25 0.19 6.56
N VAL A 243 -23.31 0.01 7.37
CA VAL A 243 -23.29 0.30 8.81
C VAL A 243 -23.18 -0.96 9.68
N ALA A 244 -23.57 -2.09 9.15
CA ALA A 244 -23.44 -3.40 9.80
C ALA A 244 -23.38 -4.54 8.77
N ILE A 245 -22.77 -5.64 9.18
CA ILE A 245 -22.70 -6.90 8.47
C ILE A 245 -23.44 -7.93 9.33
N GLY A 246 -24.38 -8.67 8.75
CA GLY A 246 -25.19 -9.62 9.47
C GLY A 246 -25.10 -11.04 8.92
N GLY A 247 -25.40 -11.97 9.79
CA GLY A 247 -25.39 -13.40 9.53
C GLY A 247 -25.25 -14.20 10.83
N ASN A 248 -25.44 -15.51 10.77
CA ASN A 248 -25.26 -16.39 11.93
C ASN A 248 -23.82 -16.89 12.00
N ASP A 249 -23.48 -17.92 11.20
CA ASP A 249 -22.14 -18.52 11.20
C ASP A 249 -21.21 -17.86 10.17
N ARG A 250 -21.75 -17.09 9.24
CA ARG A 250 -21.04 -16.39 8.16
C ARG A 250 -21.86 -15.20 7.67
N VAL A 251 -21.25 -14.38 6.83
CA VAL A 251 -21.93 -13.27 6.16
C VAL A 251 -23.13 -13.77 5.36
N GLN A 252 -24.28 -13.12 5.55
CA GLN A 252 -25.52 -13.37 4.81
C GLN A 252 -26.10 -12.08 4.22
N HIS A 253 -25.85 -10.95 4.85
CA HIS A 253 -26.34 -9.65 4.37
C HIS A 253 -25.50 -8.49 4.91
N VAL A 254 -25.70 -7.32 4.32
CA VAL A 254 -25.22 -6.04 4.84
C VAL A 254 -26.39 -5.08 5.08
N GLU A 255 -26.26 -4.26 6.11
CA GLU A 255 -27.17 -3.14 6.35
C GLU A 255 -26.58 -1.88 5.71
N ILE A 256 -27.30 -1.31 4.74
CA ILE A 256 -26.88 -0.13 3.99
C ILE A 256 -27.73 1.04 4.43
N ALA A 257 -27.11 2.06 5.04
CA ALA A 257 -27.75 3.33 5.34
C ALA A 257 -27.60 4.31 4.17
N THR A 258 -28.63 5.10 3.89
CA THR A 258 -28.45 6.33 3.12
C THR A 258 -27.68 7.32 3.98
N VAL A 259 -26.83 8.17 3.37
CA VAL A 259 -26.14 9.25 4.09
C VAL A 259 -26.43 10.57 3.42
N ASP A 260 -26.52 11.63 4.22
CA ASP A 260 -26.64 13.00 3.71
C ASP A 260 -25.28 13.50 3.17
N LYS A 261 -25.21 14.74 2.68
CA LYS A 261 -23.96 15.32 2.15
C LYS A 261 -22.85 15.46 3.20
N ASP A 262 -23.21 15.45 4.48
CA ASP A 262 -22.31 15.60 5.62
C ASP A 262 -21.96 14.22 6.26
N GLY A 263 -22.39 13.12 5.61
CA GLY A 263 -22.10 11.75 6.03
C GLY A 263 -22.99 11.21 7.17
N ASN A 264 -24.07 11.92 7.57
CA ASN A 264 -24.95 11.44 8.63
C ASN A 264 -25.86 10.32 8.10
N PRO A 265 -26.01 9.21 8.86
CA PRO A 265 -26.83 8.09 8.42
C PRO A 265 -28.33 8.39 8.50
N GLY A 266 -29.06 7.92 7.47
CA GLY A 266 -30.51 8.00 7.38
C GLY A 266 -31.16 6.61 7.40
N LYS A 267 -32.12 6.39 6.49
CA LYS A 267 -32.83 5.12 6.40
C LYS A 267 -31.93 3.97 5.99
N THR A 268 -32.07 2.81 6.64
CA THR A 268 -31.36 1.57 6.34
C THR A 268 -32.19 0.63 5.46
N ARG A 269 -31.49 -0.25 4.76
CA ARG A 269 -32.04 -1.41 4.05
C ARG A 269 -31.07 -2.57 4.13
N ILE A 270 -31.60 -3.78 4.07
CA ILE A 270 -30.83 -5.02 4.02
C ILE A 270 -30.58 -5.37 2.56
N VAL A 271 -29.36 -5.86 2.27
CA VAL A 271 -28.95 -6.42 0.97
C VAL A 271 -28.21 -7.72 1.21
N ASP A 272 -28.69 -8.80 0.60
CA ASP A 272 -28.08 -10.12 0.74
C ASP A 272 -26.71 -10.12 0.02
N VAL A 273 -25.71 -10.66 0.70
CA VAL A 273 -24.33 -10.87 0.21
C VAL A 273 -23.74 -12.07 0.95
N ASP A 274 -22.75 -12.71 0.36
CA ASP A 274 -22.01 -13.82 0.97
C ASP A 274 -20.55 -13.48 1.28
N CYS A 275 -20.11 -12.29 0.83
CA CYS A 275 -18.77 -11.77 1.11
C CYS A 275 -18.80 -10.25 1.27
N VAL A 276 -17.97 -9.73 2.18
CA VAL A 276 -17.72 -8.30 2.36
C VAL A 276 -16.22 -8.04 2.34
N CYS A 277 -15.79 -7.16 1.42
CA CYS A 277 -14.41 -6.72 1.32
C CYS A 277 -14.28 -5.32 1.95
N ILE A 278 -13.34 -5.15 2.89
CA ILE A 278 -13.10 -3.89 3.59
C ILE A 278 -11.83 -3.24 3.09
N SER A 279 -11.90 -1.97 2.67
CA SER A 279 -10.78 -1.13 2.27
C SER A 279 -10.70 0.09 3.17
N GLY A 280 -9.83 0.02 4.18
CA GLY A 280 -9.56 1.11 5.14
C GLY A 280 -8.36 1.96 4.79
N GLY A 281 -7.77 1.76 3.60
CA GLY A 281 -6.48 2.30 3.22
C GLY A 281 -5.32 1.45 3.72
N LEU A 282 -4.10 1.91 3.45
CA LEU A 282 -2.86 1.24 3.80
C LEU A 282 -2.11 2.04 4.86
N TYR A 283 -1.27 1.36 5.64
CA TYR A 283 -0.30 1.99 6.55
C TYR A 283 1.04 1.28 6.50
N PRO A 284 2.17 2.00 6.70
CA PRO A 284 3.51 1.42 6.70
C PRO A 284 3.73 0.40 7.82
N VAL A 285 4.33 -0.75 7.52
CA VAL A 285 4.73 -1.77 8.50
C VAL A 285 6.15 -1.47 8.96
N GLN A 286 6.27 -0.68 10.04
CA GLN A 286 7.52 -0.05 10.46
C GLN A 286 8.11 -0.63 11.77
N GLU A 287 7.52 -1.68 12.32
CA GLU A 287 7.85 -2.22 13.65
C GLU A 287 9.32 -2.61 13.80
N LEU A 288 9.94 -3.07 12.70
CA LEU A 288 11.35 -3.46 12.68
C LEU A 288 12.32 -2.28 12.50
N THR A 289 11.80 -1.06 12.30
CA THR A 289 12.63 0.16 12.25
C THR A 289 12.64 0.92 13.57
N LYS A 290 12.06 0.34 14.63
CA LYS A 290 12.11 0.90 16.00
C LYS A 290 13.57 1.06 16.43
N GLY A 291 13.89 2.25 16.94
CA GLY A 291 15.27 2.65 17.23
C GLY A 291 15.85 3.62 16.21
N SER A 292 15.27 3.74 15.01
CA SER A 292 15.47 4.87 14.12
C SER A 292 14.59 6.05 14.55
N GLU A 293 14.95 7.24 14.11
CA GLU A 293 14.07 8.40 14.21
C GLU A 293 12.83 8.20 13.34
N MET A 294 11.67 8.42 13.95
CA MET A 294 10.36 8.16 13.35
C MET A 294 9.55 9.45 13.30
N ALA A 295 8.71 9.59 12.28
CA ALA A 295 7.76 10.70 12.20
C ALA A 295 6.35 10.17 11.86
N LYS A 296 5.32 10.76 12.48
CA LYS A 296 3.94 10.57 12.08
C LYS A 296 3.60 11.57 10.99
N ILE A 297 3.41 11.07 9.78
CA ILE A 297 3.11 11.86 8.58
C ILE A 297 1.91 11.21 7.90
N ASP A 298 0.73 11.77 8.13
CA ASP A 298 -0.54 11.18 7.67
C ASP A 298 -0.61 11.13 6.12
N GLU A 299 0.04 12.06 5.43
CA GLU A 299 0.19 12.11 3.97
C GLU A 299 1.03 10.94 3.42
N LEU A 300 1.84 10.29 4.26
CA LEU A 300 2.58 9.07 3.91
C LEU A 300 1.86 7.78 4.32
N GLY A 301 0.70 7.88 4.96
CA GLY A 301 -0.10 6.76 5.47
C GLY A 301 0.07 6.48 6.95
N GLY A 302 0.81 7.30 7.71
CA GLY A 302 1.00 7.16 9.16
C GLY A 302 2.44 7.34 9.61
N THR A 303 2.86 6.54 10.60
CA THR A 303 4.23 6.61 11.12
C THR A 303 5.22 5.94 10.16
N VAL A 304 6.28 6.66 9.82
CA VAL A 304 7.36 6.23 8.93
C VAL A 304 8.73 6.45 9.57
N PRO A 305 9.74 5.63 9.28
CA PRO A 305 11.12 5.95 9.62
C PRO A 305 11.61 7.16 8.79
N LEU A 306 12.36 8.05 9.40
CA LEU A 306 13.10 9.07 8.69
C LEU A 306 14.36 8.45 8.06
N TYR A 307 14.69 8.87 6.84
CA TYR A 307 15.81 8.31 6.09
C TYR A 307 16.45 9.35 5.17
N SER A 308 17.71 9.14 4.88
CA SER A 308 18.53 9.95 3.99
C SER A 308 18.10 9.85 2.52
N PRO A 309 18.55 10.74 1.64
CA PRO A 309 18.36 10.59 0.19
C PRO A 309 18.91 9.27 -0.38
N GLU A 310 19.79 8.58 0.36
CA GLU A 310 20.37 7.26 0.05
C GLU A 310 19.58 6.09 0.64
N MET A 311 18.39 6.32 1.20
CA MET A 311 17.52 5.33 1.84
C MET A 311 18.03 4.76 3.17
N GLU A 312 19.06 5.32 3.78
CA GLU A 312 19.56 4.93 5.10
C GLU A 312 18.80 5.66 6.21
N THR A 313 18.44 4.96 7.28
CA THR A 313 17.78 5.56 8.44
C THR A 313 18.79 6.30 9.33
N SER A 314 18.31 6.86 10.47
CA SER A 314 19.19 7.42 11.49
C SER A 314 20.09 6.39 12.20
N GLN A 315 19.86 5.10 11.96
CA GLN A 315 20.75 4.03 12.39
C GLN A 315 21.69 3.64 11.26
N GLU A 316 22.98 3.67 11.57
CA GLU A 316 24.04 3.35 10.62
C GLU A 316 23.86 1.93 10.03
N ASN A 317 23.94 1.81 8.70
CA ASN A 317 23.81 0.57 7.95
C ASN A 317 22.42 -0.08 8.01
N LEU A 318 21.38 0.65 8.48
CA LEU A 318 19.99 0.27 8.37
C LEU A 318 19.29 1.06 7.27
N PHE A 319 18.88 0.36 6.23
CA PHE A 319 18.19 0.94 5.07
C PHE A 319 16.71 0.60 5.09
N VAL A 320 15.91 1.43 4.42
CA VAL A 320 14.48 1.20 4.23
C VAL A 320 14.11 1.35 2.76
N ALA A 321 13.14 0.57 2.27
CA ALA A 321 12.67 0.72 0.89
C ALA A 321 11.23 0.25 0.71
N GLY A 322 10.50 0.87 -0.19
CA GLY A 322 9.11 0.56 -0.48
C GLY A 322 8.13 1.16 0.53
N ASN A 323 6.96 0.57 0.68
CA ASN A 323 5.84 1.17 1.41
C ASN A 323 6.05 1.33 2.92
N VAL A 324 7.10 0.78 3.49
CA VAL A 324 7.54 1.12 4.86
C VAL A 324 7.92 2.60 4.98
N THR A 325 8.33 3.24 3.89
CA THR A 325 8.70 4.67 3.82
C THR A 325 7.51 5.59 3.53
N GLY A 326 6.33 5.05 3.26
CA GLY A 326 5.11 5.74 2.82
C GLY A 326 4.49 5.05 1.61
N ILE A 327 3.19 5.18 1.45
CA ILE A 327 2.39 4.37 0.52
C ILE A 327 2.51 4.88 -0.92
N GLU A 328 3.30 4.18 -1.72
CA GLU A 328 3.52 4.47 -3.16
C GLU A 328 3.35 3.19 -4.02
N GLY A 329 3.45 3.36 -5.34
CA GLY A 329 3.30 2.26 -6.31
C GLY A 329 4.49 1.29 -6.34
N ALA A 330 4.26 0.11 -6.93
CA ALA A 330 5.28 -0.96 -7.01
C ALA A 330 6.54 -0.51 -7.77
N LYS A 331 6.41 0.26 -8.85
CA LYS A 331 7.56 0.76 -9.63
C LYS A 331 8.46 1.69 -8.81
N ILE A 332 7.85 2.53 -7.97
CA ILE A 332 8.59 3.40 -7.04
C ILE A 332 9.28 2.55 -5.98
N SER A 333 8.58 1.58 -5.42
CA SER A 333 9.15 0.64 -4.44
C SER A 333 10.37 -0.12 -5.01
N MET A 334 10.28 -0.58 -6.27
CA MET A 334 11.42 -1.22 -6.95
C MET A 334 12.61 -0.26 -7.12
N ALA A 335 12.35 0.97 -7.52
CA ALA A 335 13.40 1.98 -7.69
C ALA A 335 14.09 2.30 -6.35
N GLN A 336 13.33 2.45 -5.26
CA GLN A 336 13.89 2.66 -3.91
C GLN A 336 14.74 1.46 -3.48
N GLY A 337 14.26 0.24 -3.70
CA GLY A 337 15.04 -0.96 -3.42
C GLY A 337 16.36 -0.99 -4.20
N THR A 338 16.28 -0.72 -5.51
CA THR A 338 17.49 -0.65 -6.35
C THR A 338 18.47 0.41 -5.82
N LEU A 339 17.99 1.58 -5.42
CA LEU A 339 18.83 2.63 -4.82
C LEU A 339 19.52 2.13 -3.54
N ALA A 340 18.77 1.57 -2.59
CA ALA A 340 19.33 1.05 -1.35
C ALA A 340 20.40 -0.03 -1.61
N GLY A 341 20.12 -1.00 -2.50
CA GLY A 341 21.09 -2.04 -2.87
C GLY A 341 22.33 -1.49 -3.57
N THR A 342 22.17 -0.46 -4.42
CA THR A 342 23.29 0.20 -5.10
C THR A 342 24.17 0.97 -4.11
N VAL A 343 23.57 1.70 -3.17
CA VAL A 343 24.33 2.40 -2.11
C VAL A 343 25.12 1.40 -1.27
N ILE A 344 24.48 0.30 -0.87
CA ILE A 344 25.18 -0.75 -0.11
C ILE A 344 26.35 -1.35 -0.92
N GLY A 345 26.14 -1.66 -2.20
CA GLY A 345 27.19 -2.16 -3.09
C GLY A 345 28.36 -1.17 -3.22
N SER A 346 28.07 0.11 -3.29
CA SER A 346 29.09 1.18 -3.31
C SER A 346 29.87 1.23 -1.98
N ARG A 347 29.18 1.18 -0.82
CA ARG A 347 29.81 1.20 0.50
C ARG A 347 30.65 -0.06 0.81
N LEU A 348 30.30 -1.18 0.18
CA LEU A 348 31.09 -2.41 0.22
C LEU A 348 32.33 -2.34 -0.70
N GLY A 349 32.48 -1.29 -1.50
CA GLY A 349 33.57 -1.14 -2.48
C GLY A 349 33.43 -2.06 -3.70
N LEU A 350 32.22 -2.57 -3.97
CA LEU A 350 31.92 -3.47 -5.07
C LEU A 350 31.48 -2.75 -6.35
N ILE A 351 30.95 -1.53 -6.20
CA ILE A 351 30.55 -0.65 -7.31
C ILE A 351 31.62 0.43 -7.49
N HIS A 352 32.27 0.46 -8.64
CA HIS A 352 33.33 1.41 -8.94
C HIS A 352 32.86 2.60 -9.78
N ASN A 353 31.63 2.55 -10.33
CA ASN A 353 31.06 3.69 -11.06
C ASN A 353 30.57 4.74 -10.06
N PRO A 354 31.16 5.94 -10.02
CA PRO A 354 30.77 7.01 -9.07
C PRO A 354 29.35 7.53 -9.33
N GLU A 355 28.84 7.42 -10.56
CA GLU A 355 27.50 7.91 -10.92
C GLU A 355 26.37 6.88 -10.63
N ALA A 356 26.69 5.69 -10.15
CA ALA A 356 25.71 4.63 -9.97
C ALA A 356 24.62 5.01 -8.97
N VAL A 357 24.99 5.62 -7.85
CA VAL A 357 24.07 6.07 -6.81
C VAL A 357 23.19 7.21 -7.32
N ASP A 358 23.77 8.20 -8.00
CA ASP A 358 23.04 9.34 -8.58
C ASP A 358 22.03 8.86 -9.63
N THR A 359 22.43 7.91 -10.47
CA THR A 359 21.57 7.28 -11.48
C THR A 359 20.38 6.57 -10.81
N ALA A 360 20.63 5.78 -9.77
CA ALA A 360 19.59 5.09 -9.02
C ALA A 360 18.64 6.08 -8.30
N SER A 361 19.18 7.15 -7.71
CA SER A 361 18.40 8.23 -7.10
C SER A 361 17.52 8.95 -8.13
N ALA A 362 18.08 9.25 -9.31
CA ALA A 362 17.31 9.84 -10.41
C ALA A 362 16.18 8.91 -10.89
N ALA A 363 16.40 7.59 -10.87
CA ALA A 363 15.36 6.61 -11.22
C ALA A 363 14.17 6.63 -10.23
N VAL A 364 14.41 6.84 -8.93
CA VAL A 364 13.32 7.02 -7.93
C VAL A 364 12.49 8.25 -8.27
N ARG A 365 13.15 9.39 -8.54
CA ARG A 365 12.45 10.63 -8.93
C ARG A 365 11.65 10.47 -10.23
N ALA A 366 12.22 9.78 -11.22
CA ALA A 366 11.55 9.51 -12.48
C ALA A 366 10.33 8.58 -12.29
N ALA A 367 10.45 7.54 -11.47
CA ALA A 367 9.34 6.63 -11.15
C ALA A 367 8.19 7.37 -10.46
N ARG A 368 8.47 8.29 -9.52
CA ARG A 368 7.44 9.14 -8.89
C ARG A 368 6.75 10.03 -9.92
N LYS A 369 7.51 10.72 -10.76
CA LYS A 369 6.96 11.62 -11.79
C LYS A 369 6.10 10.90 -12.83
N SER A 370 6.41 9.64 -13.15
CA SER A 370 5.69 8.84 -14.14
C SER A 370 4.56 7.99 -13.53
N SER A 371 4.35 8.06 -12.21
CA SER A 371 3.31 7.26 -11.56
C SER A 371 1.91 7.73 -11.96
N ALA A 372 1.15 6.84 -12.59
CA ALA A 372 -0.23 7.12 -12.99
C ALA A 372 -1.21 7.03 -11.81
N ILE A 373 -0.87 6.29 -10.75
CA ILE A 373 -1.74 6.06 -9.59
C ILE A 373 -1.09 6.68 -8.35
N THR A 374 -1.84 7.52 -7.67
CA THR A 374 -1.47 8.10 -6.37
C THR A 374 -2.37 7.50 -5.30
N PHE A 375 -1.79 6.68 -4.40
CA PHE A 375 -2.53 6.04 -3.31
C PHE A 375 -2.82 7.00 -2.16
N MET A 376 -1.98 8.01 -1.97
CA MET A 376 -2.14 9.06 -0.95
C MET A 376 -2.24 10.41 -1.65
N PRO A 377 -3.34 11.16 -1.50
CA PRO A 377 -3.58 12.40 -2.27
C PRO A 377 -2.45 13.43 -2.16
N ASP A 378 -1.92 13.59 -0.94
CA ASP A 378 -0.95 14.61 -0.59
C ASP A 378 0.46 14.03 -0.37
N ILE A 379 0.79 12.93 -1.08
CA ILE A 379 2.06 12.18 -0.92
C ILE A 379 3.30 13.05 -1.13
N GLU A 380 3.26 14.00 -2.08
CA GLU A 380 4.38 14.91 -2.34
C GLU A 380 4.64 15.83 -1.15
N GLN A 381 3.58 16.37 -0.53
CA GLN A 381 3.68 17.14 0.70
C GLN A 381 4.25 16.30 1.84
N GLY A 382 3.77 15.06 2.00
CA GLY A 382 4.29 14.14 3.00
C GLY A 382 5.79 13.85 2.81
N ARG A 383 6.24 13.68 1.56
CA ARG A 383 7.68 13.52 1.25
C ARG A 383 8.48 14.75 1.61
N GLN A 384 8.00 15.96 1.27
CA GLN A 384 8.68 17.20 1.64
C GLN A 384 8.81 17.34 3.17
N ILE A 385 7.74 17.01 3.92
CA ILE A 385 7.79 17.02 5.39
C ILE A 385 8.88 16.05 5.90
N ALA A 386 8.95 14.83 5.34
CA ALA A 386 9.96 13.85 5.75
C ALA A 386 11.39 14.33 5.44
N ASP A 387 11.63 14.91 4.26
CA ASP A 387 12.92 15.44 3.83
C ASP A 387 13.34 16.63 4.72
N ASP A 388 12.41 17.52 5.06
CA ASP A 388 12.68 18.66 5.95
C ASP A 388 13.04 18.18 7.38
N LEU A 389 12.34 17.16 7.89
CA LEU A 389 12.62 16.56 9.19
C LEU A 389 13.98 15.85 9.20
N TRP A 390 14.32 15.12 8.13
CA TRP A 390 15.64 14.52 7.99
C TRP A 390 16.76 15.59 8.00
N THR A 391 16.59 16.67 7.25
CA THR A 391 17.55 17.78 7.22
C THR A 391 17.74 18.43 8.60
N GLN A 392 16.67 18.54 9.40
CA GLN A 392 16.74 19.02 10.77
C GLN A 392 17.53 18.07 11.66
N LEU A 393 17.34 16.77 11.50
CA LEU A 393 18.05 15.73 12.22
C LEU A 393 19.56 15.79 11.94
N GLU A 394 19.96 15.91 10.67
CA GLU A 394 21.36 16.08 10.27
C GLU A 394 22.02 17.34 10.89
N GLN A 395 21.23 18.39 11.14
CA GLN A 395 21.69 19.60 11.81
C GLN A 395 21.74 19.47 13.35
N GLY A 396 21.48 18.28 13.92
CA GLY A 396 21.47 18.05 15.36
C GLY A 396 20.28 18.67 16.09
N LYS A 397 19.21 19.01 15.39
CA LYS A 397 17.97 19.51 15.98
C LYS A 397 17.07 18.33 16.37
N THR A 398 16.50 18.40 17.58
CA THR A 398 15.52 17.40 18.02
C THR A 398 14.27 17.50 17.14
N VAL A 399 13.87 16.40 16.54
CA VAL A 399 12.60 16.30 15.80
C VAL A 399 11.48 16.30 16.85
N ALA A 400 10.80 17.43 16.99
CA ALA A 400 9.65 17.53 17.88
C ALA A 400 8.52 16.63 17.33
N GLN A 401 8.29 15.48 17.94
CA GLN A 401 7.06 14.73 17.73
C GLN A 401 5.89 15.61 18.17
N LYS A 402 5.01 15.96 17.24
CA LYS A 402 3.69 16.46 17.63
C LYS A 402 2.90 15.27 18.18
N ASP A 403 3.10 15.01 19.49
CA ASP A 403 2.18 14.19 20.26
C ASP A 403 0.83 14.95 20.34
N GLU A 404 -0.04 14.72 19.38
CA GLU A 404 -1.45 14.87 19.64
C GLU A 404 -1.89 13.61 20.37
N SER A 405 -1.81 13.68 21.73
CA SER A 405 -2.44 12.75 22.64
C SER A 405 -3.86 12.42 22.18
N PHE A 406 -4.16 11.13 22.20
CA PHE A 406 -5.53 10.63 22.20
C PHE A 406 -6.34 11.40 23.27
N ALA A 407 -7.21 12.32 22.84
CA ALA A 407 -8.28 12.91 23.62
C ALA A 407 -9.61 12.47 22.98
#